data_8086c12ae7eeec3f420c4d71bc9effd1
#
_entry.id   8086c12ae7eeec3f420c4d71bc9effd1
#
_cell.length_a   1.000
_cell.length_b   1.000
_cell.length_c   1.000
_cell.angle_alpha   90.00
_cell.angle_beta   90.00
_cell.angle_gamma   90.00
#
_symmetry.space_group_name_H-M   'P 1'
#
loop_
_entity.id
_entity.type
_entity.pdbx_description
1 polymer ?
#
loop_
_entity_poly.entity_id
_entity_poly.type
_entity_poly.pdbx_seq_one_letter_code
_entity_poly.pdbx_strand_id
1 'polypeptide(L)'
;MNTDVLFDRAFAIRAAKPWKHLFDTHIFAVRFSDGEIACCSVMGRNGTHLALALYSLTDGLYALDKLMTTDMRVLPRHRAEECMLGQDCIQVSFENAQEILAKEAKAVRTYAKAHGISLRGQHNFPVFHRYRPSRMPWALADETEQQHLLEAMDALLEISRRLNTEEPLALGLIEGDPFTHPIPLLTATPDGYRWDSYTLQKPDAPALPAGKIEDELALARLKKRKKPCAPWALAVFMYPTPVQDKPPQAPYFPYSLCVVDTGSGKVLTITPPRKIDEYAPHFSADFLSLLQQHGLPHEFWSANDRTTAFITPIAKQLGIPVNVQADMTPMDELLDELYDHLNDASFEGADEMGNAPDDAEVLRLLAAHIADAPETLRAIPDYMLTEIRAAIAALPNSRDALRALDEEIKRRRLPPQQ
;
A
#
# COMPACT_ATOMS: atom_id res chain seq x y z
N MET A 1 17.66 21.82 1.20
CA MET A 1 16.78 23.02 1.29
C MET A 1 16.46 23.35 2.76
N ASN A 2 16.18 24.61 3.12
CA ASN A 2 15.76 24.96 4.49
C ASN A 2 14.28 24.59 4.69
N THR A 3 14.00 23.65 5.60
CA THR A 3 12.64 23.19 5.92
C THR A 3 11.71 24.32 6.39
N ASP A 4 12.26 25.43 6.92
CA ASP A 4 11.46 26.57 7.36
C ASP A 4 10.65 27.19 6.23
N VAL A 5 11.18 27.21 5.00
CA VAL A 5 10.46 27.74 3.82
C VAL A 5 9.24 26.88 3.48
N LEU A 6 9.34 25.55 3.65
CA LEU A 6 8.19 24.67 3.47
C LEU A 6 7.12 24.92 4.53
N PHE A 7 7.52 25.10 5.79
CA PHE A 7 6.58 25.46 6.86
C PHE A 7 5.91 26.80 6.62
N ASP A 8 6.64 27.85 6.15
CA ASP A 8 6.05 29.15 5.80
C ASP A 8 4.89 28.98 4.83
N ARG A 9 5.09 28.22 3.75
CA ARG A 9 4.07 27.99 2.72
C ARG A 9 2.93 27.11 3.22
N ALA A 10 3.24 26.06 3.97
CA ALA A 10 2.21 25.19 4.54
C ALA A 10 1.28 25.97 5.47
N PHE A 11 1.81 26.79 6.37
CA PHE A 11 0.97 27.62 7.24
C PHE A 11 0.19 28.71 6.48
N ALA A 12 0.72 29.24 5.38
CA ALA A 12 -0.01 30.14 4.50
C ALA A 12 -1.20 29.44 3.81
N ILE A 13 -1.01 28.20 3.30
CA ILE A 13 -2.09 27.36 2.75
C ILE A 13 -3.13 27.05 3.82
N ARG A 14 -2.68 26.69 5.03
CA ARG A 14 -3.55 26.42 6.18
C ARG A 14 -4.45 27.64 6.50
N ALA A 15 -3.91 28.84 6.38
CA ALA A 15 -4.66 30.09 6.57
C ALA A 15 -5.62 30.38 5.39
N ALA A 16 -5.20 30.15 4.16
CA ALA A 16 -6.00 30.35 2.94
C ALA A 16 -7.17 29.37 2.81
N LYS A 17 -7.02 28.12 3.33
CA LYS A 17 -8.06 27.07 3.34
C LYS A 17 -8.62 26.75 1.95
N PRO A 18 -7.79 26.41 0.95
CA PRO A 18 -8.24 26.16 -0.44
C PRO A 18 -9.30 25.06 -0.55
N TRP A 19 -9.29 24.07 0.34
CA TRP A 19 -10.29 23.00 0.42
C TRP A 19 -11.72 23.46 0.69
N LYS A 20 -11.95 24.74 1.04
CA LYS A 20 -13.29 25.30 1.11
C LYS A 20 -13.92 25.55 -0.26
N HIS A 21 -13.08 25.71 -1.27
CA HIS A 21 -13.47 26.04 -2.64
C HIS A 21 -13.23 24.90 -3.61
N LEU A 22 -12.27 24.01 -3.31
CA LEU A 22 -11.83 22.93 -4.19
C LEU A 22 -12.29 21.58 -3.67
N PHE A 23 -12.62 20.69 -4.61
CA PHE A 23 -12.71 19.26 -4.42
C PHE A 23 -11.39 18.62 -4.87
N ASP A 24 -11.14 17.40 -4.43
CA ASP A 24 -9.98 16.57 -4.80
C ASP A 24 -9.91 16.25 -6.30
N THR A 25 -11.05 16.37 -6.99
CA THR A 25 -11.18 16.23 -8.44
C THR A 25 -10.90 17.51 -9.23
N HIS A 26 -10.74 18.66 -8.58
CA HIS A 26 -10.28 19.90 -9.20
C HIS A 26 -8.77 19.86 -9.42
N ILE A 27 -8.33 19.18 -10.47
CA ILE A 27 -6.92 19.00 -10.78
C ILE A 27 -6.37 20.21 -11.52
N PHE A 28 -5.15 20.62 -11.15
CA PHE A 28 -4.34 21.59 -11.89
C PHE A 28 -2.92 21.05 -12.07
N ALA A 29 -2.19 21.59 -13.03
CA ALA A 29 -0.80 21.25 -13.26
C ALA A 29 0.12 22.44 -12.91
N VAL A 30 1.33 22.13 -12.47
CA VAL A 30 2.38 23.11 -12.25
C VAL A 30 3.58 22.73 -13.09
N ARG A 31 4.11 23.69 -13.85
CA ARG A 31 5.41 23.58 -14.49
C ARG A 31 6.46 24.16 -13.56
N PHE A 32 7.38 23.33 -13.14
CA PHE A 32 8.44 23.70 -12.22
C PHE A 32 9.58 24.45 -12.93
N SER A 33 10.46 25.05 -12.13
CA SER A 33 11.61 25.84 -12.61
C SER A 33 12.62 25.03 -13.40
N ASP A 34 12.70 23.71 -13.19
CA ASP A 34 13.52 22.76 -13.96
C ASP A 34 12.87 22.28 -15.26
N GLY A 35 11.60 22.66 -15.51
CA GLY A 35 10.82 22.31 -16.69
C GLY A 35 9.91 21.08 -16.52
N GLU A 36 10.07 20.31 -15.44
CA GLU A 36 9.18 19.20 -15.13
C GLU A 36 7.74 19.70 -14.84
N ILE A 37 6.77 18.80 -15.00
CA ILE A 37 5.36 19.09 -14.73
C ILE A 37 4.80 18.03 -13.79
N ALA A 38 4.01 18.46 -12.82
CA ALA A 38 3.20 17.55 -12.01
C ALA A 38 1.74 18.01 -11.94
N CYS A 39 0.83 17.05 -11.71
CA CYS A 39 -0.57 17.30 -11.41
C CYS A 39 -0.76 17.46 -9.90
N CYS A 40 -1.62 18.36 -9.51
CA CYS A 40 -1.91 18.68 -8.12
C CYS A 40 -3.38 18.45 -7.81
N SER A 41 -3.65 17.78 -6.68
CA SER A 41 -4.97 17.57 -6.09
C SER A 41 -5.02 18.21 -4.70
N VAL A 42 -6.10 18.91 -4.38
CA VAL A 42 -6.32 19.53 -3.06
C VAL A 42 -7.44 18.78 -2.34
N MET A 43 -7.08 18.05 -1.30
CA MET A 43 -8.01 17.28 -0.48
C MET A 43 -8.47 18.08 0.75
N GLY A 44 -9.64 17.70 1.30
CA GLY A 44 -10.08 18.24 2.58
C GLY A 44 -11.43 18.94 2.58
N ARG A 45 -12.21 18.89 1.49
CA ARG A 45 -13.56 19.49 1.42
C ARG A 45 -14.47 18.97 2.54
N ASN A 46 -14.35 17.70 2.91
CA ASN A 46 -15.13 17.06 3.97
C ASN A 46 -14.53 17.28 5.38
N GLY A 47 -13.39 17.94 5.49
CA GLY A 47 -12.74 18.26 6.76
C GLY A 47 -11.97 17.11 7.41
N THR A 48 -11.82 15.98 6.73
CA THR A 48 -11.16 14.78 7.29
C THR A 48 -9.66 14.73 7.00
N HIS A 49 -9.25 14.93 5.75
CA HIS A 49 -7.84 14.89 5.35
C HIS A 49 -7.49 16.12 4.56
N LEU A 50 -6.82 17.08 5.21
CA LEU A 50 -6.43 18.34 4.58
C LEU A 50 -5.05 18.18 3.95
N ALA A 51 -4.96 18.22 2.62
CA ALA A 51 -3.68 18.00 1.95
C ALA A 51 -3.60 18.64 0.55
N LEU A 52 -2.37 18.83 0.08
CA LEU A 52 -2.00 19.03 -1.31
C LEU A 52 -1.12 17.86 -1.73
N ALA A 53 -1.54 17.09 -2.73
CA ALA A 53 -0.77 16.01 -3.33
C ALA A 53 -0.29 16.38 -4.73
N LEU A 54 0.96 15.99 -5.05
CA LEU A 54 1.62 16.18 -6.33
C LEU A 54 1.89 14.83 -6.97
N TYR A 55 1.39 14.64 -8.17
CA TYR A 55 1.55 13.42 -8.97
C TYR A 55 2.43 13.75 -10.19
N SER A 56 3.60 13.11 -10.30
CA SER A 56 4.45 13.24 -11.49
C SER A 56 3.71 12.74 -12.74
N LEU A 57 4.03 13.28 -13.91
CA LEU A 57 3.42 12.83 -15.17
C LEU A 57 3.91 11.45 -15.61
N THR A 58 4.97 10.92 -15.01
CA THR A 58 5.51 9.59 -15.29
C THR A 58 4.87 8.53 -14.39
N ASP A 59 5.28 8.49 -13.12
CA ASP A 59 4.92 7.41 -12.21
C ASP A 59 3.63 7.72 -11.42
N GLY A 60 3.34 9.00 -11.16
CA GLY A 60 2.21 9.43 -10.32
C GLY A 60 0.85 9.36 -11.01
N LEU A 61 0.78 9.56 -12.34
CA LEU A 61 -0.51 9.64 -13.05
C LEU A 61 -1.34 8.36 -12.95
N TYR A 62 -0.71 7.19 -12.92
CA TYR A 62 -1.45 5.94 -12.75
C TYR A 62 -2.12 5.85 -11.38
N ALA A 63 -1.43 6.29 -10.34
CA ALA A 63 -2.00 6.36 -8.99
C ALA A 63 -3.17 7.36 -8.93
N LEU A 64 -3.03 8.52 -9.57
CA LEU A 64 -4.11 9.51 -9.69
C LEU A 64 -5.31 8.93 -10.46
N ASP A 65 -5.11 8.30 -11.64
CA ASP A 65 -6.19 7.66 -12.42
C ASP A 65 -6.93 6.61 -11.57
N LYS A 66 -6.20 5.77 -10.85
CA LYS A 66 -6.81 4.78 -9.95
C LYS A 66 -7.67 5.41 -8.86
N LEU A 67 -7.21 6.48 -8.22
CA LEU A 67 -8.00 7.21 -7.22
C LEU A 67 -9.28 7.82 -7.82
N MET A 68 -9.18 8.42 -9.01
CA MET A 68 -10.31 9.10 -9.66
C MET A 68 -11.35 8.11 -10.20
N THR A 69 -10.94 6.90 -10.58
CA THR A 69 -11.82 5.92 -11.24
C THR A 69 -12.31 4.81 -10.29
N THR A 70 -11.78 4.71 -9.08
CA THR A 70 -12.13 3.64 -8.13
C THR A 70 -13.10 4.15 -7.08
N ASP A 71 -14.29 3.55 -7.00
CA ASP A 71 -15.19 3.82 -5.87
C ASP A 71 -14.78 2.97 -4.66
N MET A 72 -14.03 3.59 -3.74
CA MET A 72 -13.53 2.95 -2.52
C MET A 72 -14.62 2.41 -1.60
N ARG A 73 -15.86 2.92 -1.71
CA ARG A 73 -16.99 2.53 -0.84
C ARG A 73 -17.54 1.15 -1.14
N VAL A 74 -17.31 0.66 -2.37
CA VAL A 74 -17.78 -0.65 -2.83
C VAL A 74 -16.67 -1.70 -2.85
N LEU A 75 -15.43 -1.31 -2.57
CA LEU A 75 -14.33 -2.25 -2.48
C LEU A 75 -14.31 -2.98 -1.13
N PRO A 76 -13.91 -4.26 -1.10
CA PRO A 76 -13.47 -4.92 0.11
C PRO A 76 -12.36 -4.10 0.80
N ARG A 77 -12.31 -4.15 2.12
CA ARG A 77 -11.39 -3.33 2.92
C ARG A 77 -9.94 -3.48 2.49
N HIS A 78 -9.45 -4.71 2.36
CA HIS A 78 -8.07 -4.98 1.95
C HIS A 78 -7.70 -4.37 0.60
N ARG A 79 -8.65 -4.32 -0.36
CA ARG A 79 -8.44 -3.68 -1.66
C ARG A 79 -8.46 -2.15 -1.59
N ALA A 80 -9.34 -1.60 -0.76
CA ALA A 80 -9.38 -0.15 -0.52
C ALA A 80 -8.07 0.32 0.12
N GLU A 81 -7.56 -0.40 1.12
CA GLU A 81 -6.26 -0.11 1.75
C GLU A 81 -5.10 -0.26 0.74
N GLU A 82 -5.08 -1.31 -0.09
CA GLU A 82 -4.06 -1.46 -1.15
C GLU A 82 -4.10 -0.29 -2.15
N CYS A 83 -5.28 0.19 -2.53
CA CYS A 83 -5.42 1.34 -3.41
C CYS A 83 -4.87 2.63 -2.76
N MET A 84 -5.17 2.84 -1.48
CA MET A 84 -4.65 3.99 -0.73
C MET A 84 -3.12 3.93 -0.55
N LEU A 85 -2.56 2.77 -0.29
CA LEU A 85 -1.11 2.56 -0.17
C LEU A 85 -0.40 2.39 -1.52
N GLY A 86 -1.15 2.31 -2.60
CA GLY A 86 -0.67 2.29 -3.99
C GLY A 86 -0.30 3.67 -4.55
N GLN A 87 -0.40 4.73 -3.74
CA GLN A 87 -0.13 6.08 -4.18
C GLN A 87 1.34 6.31 -4.52
N ASP A 88 1.59 7.08 -5.59
CA ASP A 88 2.92 7.58 -5.96
C ASP A 88 2.84 9.10 -6.08
N CYS A 89 3.05 9.81 -4.96
CA CYS A 89 2.94 11.25 -4.90
C CYS A 89 3.82 11.87 -3.81
N ILE A 90 4.04 13.16 -3.91
CA ILE A 90 4.58 14.01 -2.84
C ILE A 90 3.40 14.72 -2.21
N GLN A 91 3.37 14.81 -0.89
CA GLN A 91 2.24 15.42 -0.20
C GLN A 91 2.68 16.33 0.94
N VAL A 92 2.03 17.47 1.08
CA VAL A 92 1.90 18.18 2.35
C VAL A 92 0.51 17.91 2.91
N SER A 93 0.43 17.36 4.12
CA SER A 93 -0.84 17.17 4.84
C SER A 93 -0.82 17.91 6.16
N PHE A 94 -2.02 18.14 6.71
CA PHE A 94 -2.21 18.85 7.98
C PHE A 94 -2.86 17.90 8.98
N GLU A 95 -2.06 17.41 9.91
CA GLU A 95 -2.42 16.33 10.82
C GLU A 95 -2.68 16.85 12.24
N ASN A 96 -3.12 15.95 13.13
CA ASN A 96 -3.14 16.19 14.56
C ASN A 96 -1.81 15.73 15.18
N ALA A 97 -1.43 16.31 16.31
CA ALA A 97 -0.13 16.03 16.95
C ALA A 97 0.10 14.57 17.36
N GLN A 98 -0.96 13.82 17.61
CA GLN A 98 -0.96 12.39 17.97
C GLN A 98 -0.90 11.45 16.75
N GLU A 99 -1.11 11.97 15.54
CA GLU A 99 -1.14 11.19 14.30
C GLU A 99 0.19 11.20 13.55
N ILE A 100 1.18 11.93 14.06
CA ILE A 100 2.48 12.12 13.43
C ILE A 100 3.63 11.69 14.33
N LEU A 101 4.78 11.42 13.74
CA LEU A 101 5.97 11.03 14.48
C LEU A 101 6.40 12.13 15.47
N ALA A 102 6.88 11.73 16.65
CA ALA A 102 7.32 12.67 17.69
C ALA A 102 8.38 13.66 17.19
N LYS A 103 9.28 13.23 16.29
CA LYS A 103 10.29 14.11 15.67
C LYS A 103 9.66 15.19 14.78
N GLU A 104 8.62 14.86 14.02
CA GLU A 104 7.89 15.79 13.15
C GLU A 104 7.09 16.79 14.00
N ALA A 105 6.35 16.28 14.99
CA ALA A 105 5.64 17.13 15.95
C ALA A 105 6.58 18.12 16.65
N LYS A 106 7.80 17.69 17.02
CA LYS A 106 8.82 18.56 17.61
C LYS A 106 9.29 19.64 16.63
N ALA A 107 9.53 19.30 15.37
CA ALA A 107 9.96 20.26 14.35
C ALA A 107 8.88 21.34 14.15
N VAL A 108 7.61 20.91 13.95
CA VAL A 108 6.48 21.85 13.82
C VAL A 108 6.34 22.77 15.03
N ARG A 109 6.40 22.23 16.25
CA ARG A 109 6.32 23.04 17.49
C ARG A 109 7.47 24.03 17.60
N THR A 110 8.68 23.63 17.22
CA THR A 110 9.86 24.52 17.24
C THR A 110 9.67 25.68 16.29
N TYR A 111 9.29 25.39 15.05
CA TYR A 111 9.00 26.41 14.04
C TYR A 111 7.87 27.35 14.47
N ALA A 112 6.73 26.79 14.88
CA ALA A 112 5.55 27.57 15.29
C ALA A 112 5.86 28.50 16.47
N LYS A 113 6.66 28.05 17.46
CA LYS A 113 7.11 28.88 18.58
C LYS A 113 7.98 30.04 18.12
N ALA A 114 8.92 29.81 17.19
CA ALA A 114 9.80 30.85 16.67
C ALA A 114 9.03 31.94 15.90
N HIS A 115 7.91 31.56 15.23
CA HIS A 115 7.11 32.46 14.39
C HIS A 115 5.79 32.92 15.05
N GLY A 116 5.55 32.61 16.32
CA GLY A 116 4.35 33.02 17.04
C GLY A 116 3.05 32.39 16.52
N ILE A 117 3.14 31.21 15.88
CA ILE A 117 1.99 30.51 15.28
C ILE A 117 1.31 29.66 16.35
N SER A 118 -0.04 29.77 16.44
CA SER A 118 -0.84 28.93 17.34
C SER A 118 -1.16 27.58 16.70
N LEU A 119 -0.84 26.50 17.43
CA LEU A 119 -1.17 25.12 17.04
C LEU A 119 -2.44 24.58 17.74
N ARG A 120 -3.33 25.48 18.21
CA ARG A 120 -4.58 25.07 18.86
C ARG A 120 -5.60 24.58 17.83
N GLY A 121 -6.34 23.52 18.17
CA GLY A 121 -7.37 22.91 17.32
C GLY A 121 -6.85 21.74 16.50
N GLN A 122 -7.62 21.29 15.54
CA GLN A 122 -7.33 20.13 14.67
C GLN A 122 -6.55 20.55 13.42
N HIS A 123 -5.81 19.60 12.84
CA HIS A 123 -5.11 19.74 11.56
C HIS A 123 -4.15 20.95 11.52
N ASN A 124 -3.34 21.11 12.57
CA ASN A 124 -2.41 22.23 12.70
C ASN A 124 -0.93 21.83 12.58
N PHE A 125 -0.65 20.56 12.29
CA PHE A 125 0.70 20.06 12.13
C PHE A 125 0.96 19.70 10.67
N PRO A 126 1.56 20.62 9.88
CA PRO A 126 1.98 20.30 8.52
C PRO A 126 3.10 19.26 8.54
N VAL A 127 2.94 18.20 7.73
CA VAL A 127 3.95 17.17 7.49
C VAL A 127 4.17 17.02 5.99
N PHE A 128 5.39 16.62 5.62
CA PHE A 128 5.83 16.52 4.23
C PHE A 128 6.27 15.09 3.96
N HIS A 129 5.48 14.36 3.19
CA HIS A 129 5.71 12.94 2.96
C HIS A 129 5.86 12.62 1.47
N ARG A 130 6.68 11.62 1.19
CA ARG A 130 6.76 10.92 -0.09
C ARG A 130 5.99 9.61 0.02
N TYR A 131 5.00 9.44 -0.82
CA TYR A 131 4.24 8.22 -0.98
C TYR A 131 4.82 7.43 -2.15
N ARG A 132 5.09 6.16 -1.95
CA ARG A 132 5.51 5.21 -2.99
C ARG A 132 4.65 3.95 -2.90
N PRO A 133 4.29 3.34 -4.04
CA PRO A 133 3.46 2.14 -4.04
C PRO A 133 3.99 1.06 -3.08
N SER A 134 3.08 0.51 -2.27
CA SER A 134 3.37 -0.54 -1.30
C SER A 134 4.41 -0.17 -0.23
N ARG A 135 4.54 1.13 0.09
CA ARG A 135 5.40 1.63 1.16
C ARG A 135 4.61 2.54 2.10
N MET A 136 5.04 2.57 3.34
CA MET A 136 4.53 3.59 4.26
C MET A 136 4.94 5.00 3.79
N PRO A 137 4.06 6.00 3.97
CA PRO A 137 4.44 7.39 3.77
C PRO A 137 5.70 7.73 4.58
N TRP A 138 6.67 8.38 3.96
CA TRP A 138 7.95 8.65 4.60
C TRP A 138 8.35 10.10 4.43
N ALA A 139 9.15 10.60 5.37
CA ALA A 139 9.59 11.99 5.33
C ALA A 139 10.24 12.34 3.99
N LEU A 140 9.83 13.48 3.42
CA LEU A 140 10.33 13.99 2.15
C LEU A 140 11.76 14.48 2.31
N ALA A 141 12.73 13.69 1.83
CA ALA A 141 14.16 13.95 2.01
C ALA A 141 14.85 14.51 0.76
N ASP A 142 14.34 14.22 -0.44
CA ASP A 142 14.94 14.65 -1.71
C ASP A 142 14.76 16.17 -1.91
N GLU A 143 15.83 16.87 -2.23
CA GLU A 143 15.81 18.33 -2.36
C GLU A 143 15.07 18.81 -3.60
N THR A 144 15.09 18.04 -4.70
CA THR A 144 14.33 18.37 -5.91
C THR A 144 12.84 18.20 -5.66
N GLU A 145 12.45 17.08 -5.03
CA GLU A 145 11.05 16.85 -4.63
C GLU A 145 10.55 17.92 -3.63
N GLN A 146 11.41 18.38 -2.69
CA GLN A 146 11.08 19.48 -1.79
C GLN A 146 10.88 20.80 -2.55
N GLN A 147 11.71 21.07 -3.57
CA GLN A 147 11.56 22.26 -4.41
C GLN A 147 10.27 22.22 -5.23
N HIS A 148 9.94 21.07 -5.83
CA HIS A 148 8.67 20.89 -6.54
C HIS A 148 7.46 21.11 -5.62
N LEU A 149 7.50 20.57 -4.40
CA LEU A 149 6.45 20.80 -3.43
C LEU A 149 6.30 22.29 -3.06
N LEU A 150 7.41 22.99 -2.88
CA LEU A 150 7.42 24.42 -2.60
C LEU A 150 6.75 25.21 -3.73
N GLU A 151 7.15 24.96 -4.98
CA GLU A 151 6.59 25.65 -6.15
C GLU A 151 5.10 25.33 -6.34
N ALA A 152 4.68 24.09 -6.07
CA ALA A 152 3.27 23.71 -6.10
C ALA A 152 2.45 24.39 -4.98
N MET A 153 3.02 24.52 -3.79
CA MET A 153 2.39 25.30 -2.71
C MET A 153 2.23 26.78 -3.06
N ASP A 154 3.24 27.39 -3.71
CA ASP A 154 3.15 28.77 -4.19
C ASP A 154 2.06 28.92 -5.28
N ALA A 155 1.96 27.98 -6.21
CA ALA A 155 0.90 27.95 -7.22
C ALA A 155 -0.50 27.79 -6.57
N LEU A 156 -0.64 26.95 -5.56
CA LEU A 156 -1.89 26.78 -4.82
C LEU A 156 -2.28 28.08 -4.06
N LEU A 157 -1.32 28.80 -3.51
CA LEU A 157 -1.58 30.11 -2.88
C LEU A 157 -2.08 31.15 -3.89
N GLU A 158 -1.56 31.16 -5.12
CA GLU A 158 -2.08 32.02 -6.21
C GLU A 158 -3.50 31.59 -6.60
N ILE A 159 -3.78 30.30 -6.76
CA ILE A 159 -5.13 29.80 -7.00
C ILE A 159 -6.06 30.22 -5.87
N SER A 160 -5.65 30.06 -4.61
CA SER A 160 -6.44 30.42 -3.42
C SER A 160 -6.74 31.91 -3.38
N ARG A 161 -5.79 32.77 -3.78
CA ARG A 161 -5.98 34.22 -3.88
C ARG A 161 -7.05 34.58 -4.91
N ARG A 162 -7.05 33.91 -6.07
CA ARG A 162 -8.05 34.14 -7.13
C ARG A 162 -9.43 33.63 -6.74
N LEU A 163 -9.52 32.51 -6.05
CA LEU A 163 -10.77 31.92 -5.55
C LEU A 163 -11.53 32.81 -4.53
N ASN A 164 -10.90 33.86 -4.01
CA ASN A 164 -11.63 34.87 -3.21
C ASN A 164 -12.58 35.72 -4.05
N THR A 165 -12.39 35.80 -5.38
CA THR A 165 -13.16 36.65 -6.29
C THR A 165 -13.68 35.91 -7.53
N GLU A 166 -13.18 34.73 -7.81
CA GLU A 166 -13.50 33.93 -9.00
C GLU A 166 -13.96 32.52 -8.58
N GLU A 167 -14.89 31.96 -9.32
CA GLU A 167 -15.32 30.60 -9.13
C GLU A 167 -14.30 29.62 -9.75
N PRO A 168 -14.17 28.36 -9.23
CA PRO A 168 -13.23 27.36 -9.77
C PRO A 168 -13.33 27.19 -11.29
N LEU A 169 -14.54 27.10 -11.83
CA LEU A 169 -14.79 26.95 -13.27
C LEU A 169 -14.20 28.11 -14.10
N ALA A 170 -14.24 29.34 -13.61
CA ALA A 170 -13.64 30.49 -14.28
C ALA A 170 -12.11 30.41 -14.38
N LEU A 171 -11.48 29.63 -13.47
CA LEU A 171 -10.07 29.32 -13.47
C LEU A 171 -9.72 28.08 -14.28
N GLY A 172 -10.71 27.44 -14.93
CA GLY A 172 -10.53 26.18 -15.65
C GLY A 172 -10.43 24.96 -14.74
N LEU A 173 -10.73 25.11 -13.45
CA LEU A 173 -10.78 24.00 -12.49
C LEU A 173 -12.15 23.31 -12.61
N ILE A 174 -12.17 22.23 -13.35
CA ILE A 174 -13.38 21.47 -13.67
C ILE A 174 -13.39 20.22 -12.77
N GLU A 175 -14.53 19.98 -12.11
CA GLU A 175 -14.74 18.77 -11.31
C GLU A 175 -14.93 17.53 -12.22
N GLY A 176 -14.33 16.42 -11.86
CA GLY A 176 -14.48 15.13 -12.52
C GLY A 176 -13.17 14.50 -12.98
N ASP A 177 -13.25 13.65 -14.01
CA ASP A 177 -12.09 12.92 -14.53
C ASP A 177 -11.17 13.88 -15.34
N PRO A 178 -9.95 14.16 -14.83
CA PRO A 178 -9.02 15.11 -15.42
C PRO A 178 -8.45 14.67 -16.78
N PHE A 179 -8.67 13.42 -17.17
CA PHE A 179 -8.23 12.89 -18.47
C PHE A 179 -9.24 13.18 -19.60
N THR A 180 -10.43 13.69 -19.28
CA THR A 180 -11.50 13.96 -20.25
C THR A 180 -11.57 15.41 -20.70
N HIS A 181 -10.87 16.33 -20.06
CA HIS A 181 -10.87 17.77 -20.35
C HIS A 181 -9.49 18.39 -20.06
N PRO A 182 -9.17 19.54 -20.67
CA PRO A 182 -7.94 20.26 -20.33
C PRO A 182 -8.00 20.79 -18.90
N ILE A 183 -6.85 20.74 -18.20
CA ILE A 183 -6.67 21.29 -16.86
C ILE A 183 -5.81 22.56 -16.90
N PRO A 184 -5.92 23.50 -15.92
CA PRO A 184 -5.03 24.64 -15.86
C PRO A 184 -3.57 24.22 -15.62
N LEU A 185 -2.64 24.85 -16.35
CA LEU A 185 -1.21 24.72 -16.14
C LEU A 185 -0.66 26.08 -15.68
N LEU A 186 -0.13 26.11 -14.49
CA LEU A 186 0.50 27.28 -13.91
C LEU A 186 2.02 27.21 -14.11
N THR A 187 2.58 28.30 -14.62
CA THR A 187 4.05 28.48 -14.74
C THR A 187 4.44 29.76 -14.05
N ALA A 188 5.33 29.72 -13.08
CA ALA A 188 5.83 30.92 -12.42
C ALA A 188 6.58 31.85 -13.40
N THR A 189 6.38 33.16 -13.29
CA THR A 189 7.04 34.19 -14.07
C THR A 189 7.50 35.32 -13.12
N PRO A 190 8.40 36.24 -13.55
CA PRO A 190 8.79 37.36 -12.70
C PRO A 190 7.63 38.21 -12.22
N ASP A 191 6.54 38.30 -13.00
CA ASP A 191 5.38 39.12 -12.72
C ASP A 191 4.20 38.36 -12.10
N GLY A 192 4.39 37.11 -11.69
CA GLY A 192 3.34 36.26 -11.12
C GLY A 192 3.25 34.88 -11.78
N TYR A 193 2.05 34.52 -12.26
CA TYR A 193 1.83 33.20 -12.91
C TYR A 193 1.22 33.38 -14.30
N ARG A 194 1.79 32.67 -15.28
CA ARG A 194 1.15 32.43 -16.56
C ARG A 194 0.22 31.22 -16.42
N TRP A 195 -0.99 31.35 -16.91
CA TRP A 195 -2.01 30.33 -16.93
C TRP A 195 -2.18 29.81 -18.36
N ASP A 196 -1.82 28.57 -18.57
CA ASP A 196 -1.99 27.85 -19.82
C ASP A 196 -3.01 26.70 -19.61
N SER A 197 -3.26 25.95 -20.67
CA SER A 197 -4.10 24.75 -20.65
C SER A 197 -3.24 23.52 -20.92
N TYR A 198 -3.46 22.44 -20.19
CA TYR A 198 -2.73 21.18 -20.34
C TYR A 198 -3.69 20.00 -20.48
N THR A 199 -3.45 19.14 -21.45
CA THR A 199 -4.26 17.92 -21.66
C THR A 199 -3.49 16.71 -21.16
N LEU A 200 -4.02 16.03 -20.15
CA LEU A 200 -3.43 14.81 -19.62
C LEU A 200 -3.66 13.66 -20.57
N GLN A 201 -2.64 12.82 -20.72
CA GLN A 201 -2.78 11.53 -21.37
C GLN A 201 -3.07 10.47 -20.31
N LYS A 202 -4.05 9.61 -20.56
CA LYS A 202 -4.33 8.51 -19.67
C LYS A 202 -3.12 7.58 -19.59
N PRO A 203 -2.60 7.28 -18.40
CA PRO A 203 -1.42 6.46 -18.25
C PRO A 203 -1.69 4.98 -18.58
N ASP A 204 -0.69 4.30 -19.11
CA ASP A 204 -0.71 2.85 -19.19
C ASP A 204 -0.57 2.22 -17.80
N ALA A 205 -1.21 1.06 -17.61
CA ALA A 205 -1.03 0.31 -16.37
C ALA A 205 0.44 -0.18 -16.25
N PRO A 206 1.06 -0.07 -15.08
CA PRO A 206 2.42 -0.57 -14.89
C PRO A 206 2.46 -2.10 -15.06
N ALA A 207 3.58 -2.60 -15.55
CA ALA A 207 3.80 -4.03 -15.66
C ALA A 207 3.81 -4.68 -14.27
N LEU A 208 2.94 -5.65 -14.07
CA LEU A 208 2.84 -6.40 -12.81
C LEU A 208 3.67 -7.70 -12.91
N PRO A 209 4.29 -8.14 -11.80
CA PRO A 209 5.07 -9.37 -11.77
C PRO A 209 4.23 -10.58 -12.17
N ALA A 210 4.71 -11.32 -13.19
CA ALA A 210 4.04 -12.46 -13.79
C ALA A 210 4.60 -13.78 -13.24
N GLY A 211 3.71 -14.74 -12.95
CA GLY A 211 4.12 -16.07 -12.51
C GLY A 211 4.62 -16.93 -13.67
N LYS A 212 5.54 -17.85 -13.38
CA LYS A 212 6.05 -18.82 -14.35
C LYS A 212 6.51 -20.08 -13.67
N ILE A 213 6.10 -21.23 -14.19
CA ILE A 213 6.63 -22.54 -13.77
C ILE A 213 7.86 -22.84 -14.63
N GLU A 214 9.03 -22.88 -14.00
CA GLU A 214 10.31 -23.12 -14.66
C GLU A 214 10.58 -24.64 -14.84
N ASP A 215 10.04 -25.51 -13.98
CA ASP A 215 10.21 -26.94 -14.04
C ASP A 215 9.30 -27.57 -15.13
N GLU A 216 9.83 -27.67 -16.35
CA GLU A 216 9.13 -28.25 -17.49
C GLU A 216 8.76 -29.74 -17.26
N LEU A 217 9.56 -30.48 -16.50
CA LEU A 217 9.29 -31.88 -16.22
C LEU A 217 8.11 -32.02 -15.26
N ALA A 218 8.07 -31.22 -14.20
CA ALA A 218 6.93 -31.16 -13.29
C ALA A 218 5.67 -30.72 -14.03
N LEU A 219 5.77 -29.70 -14.88
CA LEU A 219 4.66 -29.23 -15.72
C LEU A 219 4.12 -30.33 -16.64
N ALA A 220 5.00 -31.10 -17.30
CA ALA A 220 4.61 -32.22 -18.15
C ALA A 220 3.92 -33.36 -17.37
N ARG A 221 4.36 -33.61 -16.12
CA ARG A 221 3.73 -34.60 -15.22
C ARG A 221 2.34 -34.15 -14.76
N LEU A 222 2.18 -32.86 -14.41
CA LEU A 222 0.90 -32.29 -14.03
C LEU A 222 -0.14 -32.39 -15.15
N LYS A 223 0.23 -32.07 -16.38
CA LYS A 223 -0.67 -32.14 -17.55
C LYS A 223 -1.19 -33.56 -17.83
N LYS A 224 -0.53 -34.60 -17.36
CA LYS A 224 -0.97 -36.01 -17.49
C LYS A 224 -2.03 -36.40 -16.48
N ARG A 225 -2.29 -35.59 -15.43
CA ARG A 225 -3.33 -35.88 -14.44
C ARG A 225 -4.72 -35.71 -15.05
N LYS A 226 -5.57 -36.74 -14.92
CA LYS A 226 -6.84 -36.88 -15.65
C LYS A 226 -8.08 -36.35 -14.89
N LYS A 227 -7.97 -35.97 -13.63
CA LYS A 227 -9.14 -35.53 -12.83
C LYS A 227 -8.92 -34.11 -12.35
N PRO A 228 -9.52 -33.12 -13.01
CA PRO A 228 -9.53 -31.77 -12.49
C PRO A 228 -10.35 -31.71 -11.20
N CYS A 229 -9.88 -30.98 -10.21
CA CYS A 229 -10.63 -30.63 -9.01
C CYS A 229 -11.51 -29.39 -9.25
N ALA A 230 -12.23 -28.96 -8.22
CA ALA A 230 -13.03 -27.73 -8.25
C ALA A 230 -12.18 -26.50 -8.64
N PRO A 231 -12.78 -25.38 -9.06
CA PRO A 231 -12.04 -24.15 -9.28
C PRO A 231 -11.24 -23.74 -8.05
N TRP A 232 -10.10 -23.11 -8.29
CA TRP A 232 -9.35 -22.46 -7.22
C TRP A 232 -9.47 -20.94 -7.32
N ALA A 233 -9.93 -20.32 -6.25
CA ALA A 233 -9.88 -18.87 -6.09
C ALA A 233 -8.49 -18.45 -5.61
N LEU A 234 -7.90 -17.44 -6.26
CA LEU A 234 -6.58 -16.93 -5.94
C LEU A 234 -6.65 -15.44 -5.64
N ALA A 235 -5.85 -15.02 -4.67
CA ALA A 235 -5.59 -13.60 -4.40
C ALA A 235 -4.10 -13.39 -4.09
N VAL A 236 -3.41 -12.62 -4.93
CA VAL A 236 -2.16 -11.96 -4.56
C VAL A 236 -2.56 -10.64 -3.91
N PHE A 237 -2.34 -10.51 -2.64
CA PHE A 237 -2.79 -9.38 -1.83
C PHE A 237 -1.63 -8.77 -1.04
N MET A 238 -1.74 -7.48 -0.74
CA MET A 238 -0.79 -6.79 0.11
C MET A 238 -0.98 -7.24 1.56
N TYR A 239 0.10 -7.67 2.22
CA TYR A 239 0.06 -8.07 3.62
C TYR A 239 0.00 -6.81 4.52
N PRO A 240 -0.95 -6.72 5.47
CA PRO A 240 -1.25 -5.45 6.15
C PRO A 240 -0.17 -4.97 7.12
N THR A 241 0.76 -5.84 7.53
CA THR A 241 1.84 -5.47 8.44
C THR A 241 3.07 -5.02 7.65
N PRO A 242 3.53 -3.76 7.82
CA PRO A 242 4.71 -3.27 7.13
C PRO A 242 5.99 -3.86 7.70
N VAL A 243 7.00 -4.01 6.85
CA VAL A 243 8.33 -4.52 7.20
C VAL A 243 9.38 -3.45 6.90
N GLN A 244 10.34 -3.27 7.79
CA GLN A 244 11.47 -2.38 7.61
C GLN A 244 12.78 -3.18 7.62
N ASP A 245 13.48 -3.27 6.48
CA ASP A 245 14.75 -4.01 6.39
C ASP A 245 15.88 -3.30 7.14
N LYS A 246 16.05 -2.00 6.85
CA LYS A 246 17.12 -1.18 7.44
C LYS A 246 16.68 0.28 7.59
N PRO A 247 16.71 0.86 8.81
CA PRO A 247 16.58 2.30 8.95
C PRO A 247 17.73 3.04 8.22
N PRO A 248 17.52 4.20 7.59
CA PRO A 248 16.29 5.00 7.61
C PRO A 248 15.33 4.75 6.41
N GLN A 249 15.40 3.61 5.74
CA GLN A 249 14.53 3.31 4.61
C GLN A 249 13.06 3.23 5.07
N ALA A 250 12.14 3.70 4.21
CA ALA A 250 10.72 3.59 4.47
C ALA A 250 10.30 2.12 4.59
N PRO A 251 9.49 1.76 5.60
CA PRO A 251 8.86 0.44 5.67
C PRO A 251 8.05 0.17 4.40
N TYR A 252 7.97 -1.10 4.01
CA TYR A 252 7.18 -1.55 2.86
C TYR A 252 6.17 -2.60 3.28
N PHE A 253 5.10 -2.71 2.50
CA PHE A 253 4.09 -3.74 2.66
C PHE A 253 4.43 -4.90 1.70
N PRO A 254 4.75 -6.10 2.22
CA PRO A 254 5.00 -7.26 1.38
C PRO A 254 3.70 -7.82 0.82
N TYR A 255 3.81 -8.79 -0.09
CA TYR A 255 2.68 -9.49 -0.71
C TYR A 255 2.64 -10.95 -0.32
N SER A 256 1.43 -11.51 -0.22
CA SER A 256 1.16 -12.93 -0.01
C SER A 256 0.22 -13.46 -1.09
N LEU A 257 0.27 -14.77 -1.34
CA LEU A 257 -0.67 -15.48 -2.20
C LEU A 257 -1.59 -16.34 -1.34
N CYS A 258 -2.89 -16.08 -1.42
CA CYS A 258 -3.93 -16.94 -0.86
C CYS A 258 -4.54 -17.80 -1.97
N VAL A 259 -4.77 -19.08 -1.69
CA VAL A 259 -5.43 -20.02 -2.60
C VAL A 259 -6.50 -20.80 -1.84
N VAL A 260 -7.73 -20.78 -2.37
CA VAL A 260 -8.89 -21.47 -1.80
C VAL A 260 -9.48 -22.45 -2.83
N ASP A 261 -9.75 -23.67 -2.40
CA ASP A 261 -10.56 -24.64 -3.16
C ASP A 261 -12.04 -24.24 -3.01
N THR A 262 -12.66 -23.80 -4.09
CA THR A 262 -14.04 -23.29 -4.06
C THR A 262 -15.08 -24.41 -3.84
N GLY A 263 -14.75 -25.65 -4.14
CA GLY A 263 -15.64 -26.77 -3.95
C GLY A 263 -15.78 -27.21 -2.49
N SER A 264 -14.71 -27.08 -1.71
CA SER A 264 -14.70 -27.42 -0.28
C SER A 264 -14.69 -26.19 0.65
N GLY A 265 -14.45 -24.99 0.11
CA GLY A 265 -14.23 -23.77 0.91
C GLY A 265 -12.91 -23.79 1.71
N LYS A 266 -12.02 -24.73 1.42
CA LYS A 266 -10.78 -24.91 2.18
C LYS A 266 -9.69 -23.98 1.68
N VAL A 267 -9.07 -23.23 2.59
CA VAL A 267 -7.81 -22.53 2.30
C VAL A 267 -6.72 -23.57 2.08
N LEU A 268 -6.18 -23.61 0.87
CA LEU A 268 -5.10 -24.54 0.49
C LEU A 268 -3.74 -24.01 0.95
N THR A 269 -3.54 -22.70 0.83
CA THR A 269 -2.34 -22.02 1.31
C THR A 269 -2.56 -20.53 1.48
N ILE A 270 -1.81 -19.94 2.42
CA ILE A 270 -1.43 -18.51 2.45
C ILE A 270 0.10 -18.54 2.50
N THR A 271 0.76 -18.00 1.48
CA THR A 271 2.23 -18.03 1.40
C THR A 271 2.86 -17.02 2.35
N PRO A 272 4.11 -17.26 2.79
CA PRO A 272 4.88 -16.23 3.50
C PRO A 272 4.98 -14.93 2.68
N PRO A 273 4.89 -13.76 3.35
CA PRO A 273 4.98 -12.47 2.68
C PRO A 273 6.32 -12.25 1.95
N ARG A 274 6.30 -11.63 0.76
CA ARG A 274 7.46 -11.33 -0.08
C ARG A 274 7.40 -9.92 -0.62
N LYS A 275 8.56 -9.33 -0.93
CA LYS A 275 8.64 -8.02 -1.60
C LYS A 275 7.98 -8.05 -2.97
N ILE A 276 7.55 -6.89 -3.43
CA ILE A 276 6.85 -6.72 -4.72
C ILE A 276 7.67 -7.22 -5.91
N ASP A 277 8.97 -7.04 -5.88
CA ASP A 277 9.93 -7.46 -6.92
C ASP A 277 10.40 -8.92 -6.79
N GLU A 278 10.13 -9.56 -5.66
CA GLU A 278 10.59 -10.91 -5.35
C GLU A 278 9.47 -11.97 -5.36
N TYR A 279 8.21 -11.57 -5.20
CA TYR A 279 7.14 -12.55 -4.92
C TYR A 279 6.87 -13.52 -6.08
N ALA A 280 6.94 -13.08 -7.33
CA ALA A 280 6.47 -13.91 -8.45
C ALA A 280 7.25 -15.22 -8.63
N PRO A 281 8.61 -15.29 -8.57
CA PRO A 281 9.32 -16.56 -8.61
C PRO A 281 9.04 -17.44 -7.38
N HIS A 282 8.98 -16.85 -6.18
CA HIS A 282 8.68 -17.60 -4.95
C HIS A 282 7.27 -18.19 -4.97
N PHE A 283 6.26 -17.37 -5.27
CA PHE A 283 4.88 -17.84 -5.36
C PHE A 283 4.69 -18.87 -6.49
N SER A 284 5.44 -18.77 -7.58
CA SER A 284 5.39 -19.77 -8.64
C SER A 284 5.90 -21.13 -8.18
N ALA A 285 6.96 -21.16 -7.36
CA ALA A 285 7.50 -22.39 -6.78
C ALA A 285 6.51 -23.01 -5.74
N ASP A 286 5.97 -22.18 -4.86
CA ASP A 286 4.98 -22.60 -3.87
C ASP A 286 3.70 -23.11 -4.55
N PHE A 287 3.26 -22.41 -5.58
CA PHE A 287 2.08 -22.78 -6.36
C PHE A 287 2.27 -24.10 -7.13
N LEU A 288 3.47 -24.33 -7.70
CA LEU A 288 3.82 -25.61 -8.31
C LEU A 288 3.71 -26.75 -7.29
N SER A 289 4.24 -26.55 -6.09
CA SER A 289 4.16 -27.54 -5.01
C SER A 289 2.71 -27.84 -4.63
N LEU A 290 1.87 -26.81 -4.55
CA LEU A 290 0.44 -26.92 -4.28
C LEU A 290 -0.28 -27.74 -5.37
N LEU A 291 0.00 -27.45 -6.65
CA LEU A 291 -0.54 -28.21 -7.79
C LEU A 291 -0.10 -29.69 -7.77
N GLN A 292 1.14 -29.95 -7.36
CA GLN A 292 1.64 -31.33 -7.22
C GLN A 292 0.91 -32.09 -6.10
N GLN A 293 0.59 -31.42 -5.02
CA GLN A 293 -0.08 -32.00 -3.84
C GLN A 293 -1.58 -32.22 -4.09
N HIS A 294 -2.29 -31.22 -4.57
CA HIS A 294 -3.76 -31.20 -4.65
C HIS A 294 -4.31 -31.54 -6.04
N GLY A 295 -3.49 -31.49 -7.09
CA GLY A 295 -3.92 -31.70 -8.47
C GLY A 295 -4.21 -30.40 -9.22
N LEU A 296 -4.81 -30.53 -10.41
CA LEU A 296 -5.14 -29.41 -11.25
C LEU A 296 -6.61 -29.02 -11.07
N PRO A 297 -6.94 -27.75 -10.79
CA PRO A 297 -8.32 -27.27 -10.86
C PRO A 297 -8.77 -27.21 -12.33
N HIS A 298 -10.07 -27.20 -12.57
CA HIS A 298 -10.58 -27.02 -13.92
C HIS A 298 -10.59 -25.57 -14.37
N GLU A 299 -10.48 -24.61 -13.42
CA GLU A 299 -10.48 -23.18 -13.65
C GLU A 299 -9.76 -22.46 -12.50
N PHE A 300 -9.11 -21.34 -12.79
CA PHE A 300 -8.62 -20.38 -11.81
C PHE A 300 -9.53 -19.16 -11.74
N TRP A 301 -9.84 -18.70 -10.53
CA TRP A 301 -10.63 -17.50 -10.29
C TRP A 301 -9.73 -16.37 -9.77
N SER A 302 -9.90 -15.19 -10.32
CA SER A 302 -9.14 -13.99 -9.96
C SER A 302 -10.03 -12.76 -10.10
N ALA A 303 -9.87 -11.76 -9.24
CA ALA A 303 -10.67 -10.53 -9.30
C ALA A 303 -9.82 -9.24 -9.24
N ASN A 304 -8.50 -9.33 -9.14
CA ASN A 304 -7.64 -8.15 -9.18
C ASN A 304 -6.53 -8.30 -10.23
N ASP A 305 -6.06 -7.15 -10.72
CA ASP A 305 -5.07 -7.08 -11.81
C ASP A 305 -3.78 -7.82 -11.45
N ARG A 306 -3.31 -7.73 -10.20
CA ARG A 306 -2.08 -8.37 -9.72
C ARG A 306 -2.17 -9.89 -9.75
N THR A 307 -3.26 -10.44 -9.23
CA THR A 307 -3.51 -11.88 -9.27
C THR A 307 -3.65 -12.37 -10.70
N THR A 308 -4.37 -11.64 -11.52
CA THR A 308 -4.56 -11.96 -12.94
C THR A 308 -3.23 -11.96 -13.69
N ALA A 309 -2.38 -10.96 -13.48
CA ALA A 309 -1.04 -10.91 -14.07
C ALA A 309 -0.16 -12.07 -13.62
N PHE A 310 -0.23 -12.44 -12.34
CA PHE A 310 0.51 -13.57 -11.79
C PHE A 310 0.06 -14.91 -12.37
N ILE A 311 -1.26 -15.19 -12.37
CA ILE A 311 -1.77 -16.53 -12.70
C ILE A 311 -1.92 -16.79 -14.20
N THR A 312 -2.17 -15.78 -15.03
CA THR A 312 -2.46 -15.96 -16.47
C THR A 312 -1.34 -16.71 -17.22
N PRO A 313 -0.05 -16.40 -17.05
CA PRO A 313 1.00 -17.16 -17.75
C PRO A 313 1.10 -18.61 -17.26
N ILE A 314 0.91 -18.87 -15.96
CA ILE A 314 0.89 -20.23 -15.40
C ILE A 314 -0.31 -21.01 -15.95
N ALA A 315 -1.48 -20.39 -15.96
CA ALA A 315 -2.70 -20.97 -16.51
C ALA A 315 -2.52 -21.35 -17.99
N LYS A 316 -1.90 -20.47 -18.78
CA LYS A 316 -1.52 -20.76 -20.18
C LYS A 316 -0.55 -21.93 -20.30
N GLN A 317 0.46 -22.00 -19.43
CA GLN A 317 1.37 -23.16 -19.39
C GLN A 317 0.62 -24.47 -19.09
N LEU A 318 -0.39 -24.45 -18.23
CA LEU A 318 -1.16 -25.63 -17.82
C LEU A 318 -2.33 -25.95 -18.76
N GLY A 319 -2.77 -25.01 -19.57
CA GLY A 319 -3.98 -25.12 -20.41
C GLY A 319 -5.27 -25.04 -19.59
N ILE A 320 -5.26 -24.25 -18.50
CA ILE A 320 -6.39 -24.04 -17.59
C ILE A 320 -6.96 -22.64 -17.84
N PRO A 321 -8.28 -22.44 -17.93
CA PRO A 321 -8.87 -21.11 -18.09
C PRO A 321 -8.74 -20.29 -16.79
N VAL A 322 -8.73 -18.95 -16.95
CA VAL A 322 -8.80 -17.97 -15.85
C VAL A 322 -10.12 -17.21 -15.98
N ASN A 323 -10.93 -17.24 -14.93
CA ASN A 323 -12.18 -16.50 -14.82
C ASN A 323 -11.94 -15.22 -13.99
N VAL A 324 -11.93 -14.07 -14.64
CA VAL A 324 -11.71 -12.75 -14.02
C VAL A 324 -13.01 -12.09 -13.54
N GLN A 325 -14.16 -12.70 -13.81
CA GLN A 325 -15.49 -12.23 -13.39
C GLN A 325 -16.14 -13.14 -12.35
N ALA A 326 -15.35 -14.03 -11.74
CA ALA A 326 -15.84 -14.92 -10.70
C ALA A 326 -16.28 -14.13 -9.45
N ASP A 327 -17.28 -14.68 -8.76
CA ASP A 327 -17.64 -14.17 -7.43
C ASP A 327 -16.55 -14.52 -6.42
N MET A 328 -15.83 -13.50 -5.99
CA MET A 328 -14.72 -13.61 -5.03
C MET A 328 -15.15 -13.22 -3.60
N THR A 329 -16.43 -12.97 -3.34
CA THR A 329 -16.93 -12.57 -2.01
C THR A 329 -16.38 -13.44 -0.87
N PRO A 330 -16.37 -14.79 -0.94
CA PRO A 330 -15.82 -15.60 0.15
C PRO A 330 -14.31 -15.42 0.35
N MET A 331 -13.56 -15.10 -0.71
CA MET A 331 -12.13 -14.78 -0.61
C MET A 331 -11.92 -13.40 -0.02
N ASP A 332 -12.72 -12.42 -0.46
CA ASP A 332 -12.66 -11.05 0.03
C ASP A 332 -13.00 -10.98 1.53
N GLU A 333 -14.03 -11.70 1.98
CA GLU A 333 -14.40 -11.84 3.40
C GLU A 333 -13.27 -12.48 4.22
N LEU A 334 -12.67 -13.55 3.72
CA LEU A 334 -11.52 -14.20 4.38
C LEU A 334 -10.32 -13.23 4.53
N LEU A 335 -10.03 -12.46 3.50
CA LEU A 335 -8.92 -11.51 3.54
C LEU A 335 -9.23 -10.30 4.44
N ASP A 336 -10.46 -9.82 4.46
CA ASP A 336 -10.88 -8.72 5.35
C ASP A 336 -10.83 -9.17 6.82
N GLU A 337 -11.25 -10.41 7.15
CA GLU A 337 -11.06 -11.00 8.48
C GLU A 337 -9.58 -11.12 8.86
N LEU A 338 -8.73 -11.52 7.93
CA LEU A 338 -7.27 -11.58 8.15
C LEU A 338 -6.71 -10.18 8.45
N TYR A 339 -7.14 -9.16 7.71
CA TYR A 339 -6.73 -7.78 7.94
C TYR A 339 -7.17 -7.26 9.31
N ASP A 340 -8.40 -7.56 9.74
CA ASP A 340 -8.89 -7.17 11.06
C ASP A 340 -8.01 -7.77 12.17
N HIS A 341 -7.76 -9.07 12.11
CA HIS A 341 -6.94 -9.75 13.11
C HIS A 341 -5.50 -9.24 13.18
N LEU A 342 -4.89 -8.94 12.03
CA LEU A 342 -3.51 -8.47 11.99
C LEU A 342 -3.37 -7.00 12.38
N ASN A 343 -4.38 -6.17 12.08
CA ASN A 343 -4.40 -4.76 12.48
C ASN A 343 -4.68 -4.62 13.99
N ASP A 344 -5.59 -5.41 14.57
CA ASP A 344 -5.83 -5.40 16.01
C ASP A 344 -4.56 -5.79 16.79
N ALA A 345 -3.83 -6.80 16.33
CA ALA A 345 -2.56 -7.21 16.92
C ALA A 345 -1.46 -6.12 16.81
N SER A 346 -1.50 -5.29 15.76
CA SER A 346 -0.53 -4.19 15.59
C SER A 346 -0.92 -2.93 16.38
N PHE A 347 -2.20 -2.71 16.69
CA PHE A 347 -2.65 -1.57 17.50
C PHE A 347 -2.31 -1.70 18.98
N GLU A 348 -2.29 -2.91 19.53
CA GLU A 348 -1.84 -3.13 20.93
C GLU A 348 -0.34 -2.85 21.14
N GLY A 349 0.46 -2.85 20.04
CA GLY A 349 1.89 -2.51 20.04
C GLY A 349 2.24 -1.08 19.59
N ALA A 350 1.28 -0.29 19.09
CA ALA A 350 1.53 1.00 18.43
C ALA A 350 1.84 2.15 19.38
N ASP A 351 1.55 2.02 20.70
CA ASP A 351 1.90 3.04 21.69
C ASP A 351 3.43 3.11 21.99
N GLU A 352 4.21 2.17 21.45
CA GLU A 352 5.68 2.11 21.58
C GLU A 352 6.45 2.28 20.26
N MET A 353 5.85 2.76 19.16
CA MET A 353 6.55 2.97 17.89
C MET A 353 7.61 4.09 17.94
N GLY A 354 8.53 3.96 18.89
CA GLY A 354 9.87 4.53 18.82
C GLY A 354 10.94 3.54 18.32
N ASN A 355 10.69 2.23 18.40
CA ASN A 355 11.56 1.18 17.84
C ASN A 355 10.65 0.11 17.24
N ALA A 356 10.87 -0.26 15.97
CA ALA A 356 10.31 -1.50 15.44
C ALA A 356 10.72 -2.64 16.39
N PRO A 357 9.81 -3.56 16.79
CA PRO A 357 10.19 -4.70 17.58
C PRO A 357 11.34 -5.43 16.87
N ASP A 358 12.40 -5.76 17.62
CA ASP A 358 13.46 -6.57 17.04
C ASP A 358 12.89 -7.96 16.72
N ASP A 359 13.50 -8.68 15.78
CA ASP A 359 13.05 -10.03 15.39
C ASP A 359 12.86 -10.95 16.60
N ALA A 360 13.58 -10.71 17.69
CA ALA A 360 13.47 -11.45 18.94
C ALA A 360 12.17 -11.13 19.69
N GLU A 361 11.64 -9.94 19.58
CA GLU A 361 10.38 -9.53 20.23
C GLU A 361 9.16 -10.07 19.46
N VAL A 362 9.18 -10.03 18.15
CA VAL A 362 8.18 -10.69 17.30
C VAL A 362 8.13 -12.19 17.58
N LEU A 363 9.29 -12.83 17.71
CA LEU A 363 9.38 -14.24 18.05
C LEU A 363 8.90 -14.53 19.49
N ARG A 364 9.09 -13.62 20.45
CA ARG A 364 8.55 -13.76 21.81
C ARG A 364 7.02 -13.68 21.84
N LEU A 365 6.43 -12.74 21.11
CA LEU A 365 4.97 -12.62 20.97
C LEU A 365 4.38 -13.88 20.32
N LEU A 366 5.02 -14.37 19.25
CA LEU A 366 4.64 -15.62 18.61
C LEU A 366 4.75 -16.80 19.58
N ALA A 367 5.82 -16.88 20.37
CA ALA A 367 6.00 -17.93 21.37
C ALA A 367 4.94 -17.87 22.47
N ALA A 368 4.58 -16.67 22.95
CA ALA A 368 3.51 -16.49 23.93
C ALA A 368 2.16 -16.93 23.34
N HIS A 369 1.84 -16.52 22.14
CA HIS A 369 0.60 -16.91 21.46
C HIS A 369 0.50 -18.44 21.26
N ILE A 370 1.59 -19.09 20.84
CA ILE A 370 1.62 -20.57 20.69
C ILE A 370 1.44 -21.26 22.04
N ALA A 371 1.99 -20.71 23.12
CA ALA A 371 1.84 -21.25 24.46
C ALA A 371 0.40 -21.16 24.97
N ASP A 372 -0.30 -20.05 24.67
CA ASP A 372 -1.67 -19.78 25.11
C ASP A 372 -2.73 -20.48 24.24
N ALA A 373 -2.47 -20.63 22.94
CA ALA A 373 -3.41 -21.21 21.97
C ALA A 373 -2.73 -22.23 21.04
N PRO A 374 -2.30 -23.39 21.58
CA PRO A 374 -1.52 -24.38 20.81
C PRO A 374 -2.30 -25.02 19.64
N GLU A 375 -3.61 -24.93 19.63
CA GLU A 375 -4.47 -25.36 18.51
C GLU A 375 -4.23 -24.57 17.23
N THR A 376 -3.74 -23.33 17.31
CA THR A 376 -3.39 -22.49 16.15
C THR A 376 -2.29 -23.11 15.30
N LEU A 377 -1.43 -23.94 15.89
CA LEU A 377 -0.41 -24.68 15.18
C LEU A 377 -0.96 -25.61 14.09
N ARG A 378 -2.23 -26.03 14.20
CA ARG A 378 -2.88 -26.89 13.20
C ARG A 378 -3.03 -26.21 11.84
N ALA A 379 -3.12 -24.88 11.82
CA ALA A 379 -3.23 -24.08 10.60
C ALA A 379 -1.86 -23.80 9.95
N ILE A 380 -0.75 -23.97 10.69
CA ILE A 380 0.59 -23.69 10.19
C ILE A 380 1.08 -24.82 9.26
N PRO A 381 1.62 -24.52 8.06
CA PRO A 381 2.20 -25.50 7.17
C PRO A 381 3.38 -26.26 7.80
N ASP A 382 3.55 -27.53 7.41
CA ASP A 382 4.56 -28.44 7.99
C ASP A 382 5.99 -27.90 7.96
N TYR A 383 6.39 -27.27 6.85
CA TYR A 383 7.73 -26.69 6.69
C TYR A 383 7.98 -25.50 7.63
N MET A 384 6.95 -24.71 7.96
CA MET A 384 7.07 -23.58 8.88
C MET A 384 7.17 -24.02 10.33
N LEU A 385 6.58 -25.14 10.73
CA LEU A 385 6.63 -25.60 12.12
C LEU A 385 8.07 -25.85 12.59
N THR A 386 8.91 -26.40 11.73
CA THR A 386 10.31 -26.67 12.04
C THR A 386 11.15 -25.39 12.08
N GLU A 387 10.88 -24.43 11.18
CA GLU A 387 11.55 -23.10 11.18
C GLU A 387 11.15 -22.26 12.39
N ILE A 388 9.86 -22.17 12.71
CA ILE A 388 9.33 -21.49 13.89
C ILE A 388 9.93 -22.11 15.16
N ARG A 389 9.99 -23.43 15.25
CA ARG A 389 10.60 -24.13 16.38
C ARG A 389 12.08 -23.76 16.56
N ALA A 390 12.84 -23.75 15.46
CA ALA A 390 14.26 -23.37 15.50
C ALA A 390 14.46 -21.93 15.95
N ALA A 391 13.64 -21.00 15.46
CA ALA A 391 13.69 -19.59 15.82
C ALA A 391 13.31 -19.38 17.31
N ILE A 392 12.24 -20.01 17.78
CA ILE A 392 11.79 -19.91 19.18
C ILE A 392 12.77 -20.59 20.16
N ALA A 393 13.50 -21.62 19.72
CA ALA A 393 14.48 -22.29 20.58
C ALA A 393 15.64 -21.39 21.04
N ALA A 394 15.90 -20.32 20.33
CA ALA A 394 16.91 -19.31 20.70
C ALA A 394 16.42 -18.29 21.76
N LEU A 395 15.12 -18.28 22.08
CA LEU A 395 14.52 -17.32 23.00
C LEU A 395 14.54 -17.80 24.46
N PRO A 396 14.76 -16.91 25.44
CA PRO A 396 14.56 -17.22 26.85
C PRO A 396 13.04 -17.40 27.14
N ASN A 397 12.72 -18.31 28.06
CA ASN A 397 11.35 -18.59 28.54
C ASN A 397 10.35 -19.15 27.51
N SER A 398 10.81 -19.83 26.47
CA SER A 398 9.99 -20.39 25.39
C SER A 398 9.54 -21.85 25.59
N ARG A 399 9.66 -22.41 26.80
CA ARG A 399 9.45 -23.85 27.08
C ARG A 399 8.07 -24.37 26.66
N ASP A 400 7.01 -23.61 26.95
CA ASP A 400 5.64 -24.05 26.69
C ASP A 400 5.33 -24.02 25.20
N ALA A 401 5.78 -22.98 24.48
CA ALA A 401 5.68 -22.89 23.04
C ALA A 401 6.46 -24.02 22.33
N LEU A 402 7.69 -24.28 22.76
CA LEU A 402 8.50 -25.37 22.22
C LEU A 402 7.85 -26.73 22.45
N ARG A 403 7.24 -26.93 23.62
CA ARG A 403 6.51 -28.16 23.92
C ARG A 403 5.32 -28.33 22.99
N ALA A 404 4.52 -27.28 22.78
CA ALA A 404 3.38 -27.32 21.86
C ALA A 404 3.82 -27.61 20.41
N LEU A 405 4.90 -26.96 19.94
CA LEU A 405 5.49 -27.21 18.64
C LEU A 405 6.01 -28.64 18.49
N ASP A 406 6.72 -29.17 19.48
CA ASP A 406 7.24 -30.55 19.49
C ASP A 406 6.11 -31.58 19.47
N GLU A 407 5.02 -31.33 20.19
CA GLU A 407 3.83 -32.19 20.18
C GLU A 407 3.15 -32.17 18.80
N GLU A 408 3.02 -31.02 18.16
CA GLU A 408 2.41 -30.88 16.85
C GLU A 408 3.29 -31.49 15.73
N ILE A 409 4.60 -31.24 15.75
CA ILE A 409 5.58 -31.84 14.83
C ILE A 409 5.53 -33.36 14.94
N LYS A 410 5.49 -33.91 16.18
CA LYS A 410 5.36 -35.31 16.43
C LYS A 410 4.02 -35.88 15.94
N ARG A 411 2.92 -35.13 16.17
CA ARG A 411 1.59 -35.51 15.69
C ARG A 411 1.56 -35.64 14.17
N ARG A 412 2.26 -34.77 13.44
CA ARG A 412 2.34 -34.76 11.98
C ARG A 412 3.43 -35.69 11.43
N ARG A 413 4.22 -36.36 12.28
CA ARG A 413 5.33 -37.25 11.91
C ARG A 413 6.40 -36.57 11.03
N LEU A 414 6.67 -35.28 11.27
CA LEU A 414 7.71 -34.57 10.57
C LEU A 414 9.11 -35.00 11.02
N PRO A 415 10.09 -35.12 10.08
CA PRO A 415 11.45 -35.50 10.45
C PRO A 415 12.11 -34.39 11.30
N PRO A 416 12.93 -34.73 12.32
CA PRO A 416 13.70 -33.75 13.03
C PRO A 416 14.73 -33.11 12.10
N GLN A 417 14.88 -31.78 12.14
CA GLN A 417 15.99 -31.11 11.46
C GLN A 417 17.31 -31.53 12.11
N GLN A 418 18.30 -31.91 11.26
CA GLN A 418 19.69 -32.16 11.67
C GLN A 418 20.45 -30.85 11.90
#